data_119e4f77e552a4275273a16780911285
#
_entry.id   119e4f77e552a4275273a16780911285
#
_cell.length_a   1.000
_cell.length_b   1.000
_cell.length_c   1.000
_cell.angle_alpha   90.00
_cell.angle_beta   90.00
_cell.angle_gamma   90.00
#
_symmetry.space_group_name_H-M   'P 1'
#
loop_
_entity.id
_entity.type
_entity.pdbx_description
1 polymer ?
#
loop_
_entity_poly.entity_id
_entity_poly.type
_entity_poly.pdbx_seq_one_letter_code
_entity_poly.pdbx_strand_id
1 'polypeptide(L)'
;GLLISDMMSSAPAYSRYANEVLAKQMDPKVLAEIKALEAKGDFTNPHYMELLLPNYYEKYICRIPASQWPEPLNRGFAKINQEQYVTMQGPSEFGMAGNANLKNWDRSKDLPKITVPTLVIGATYDTMDPKHMEWMAGQVKNGTFLLCPNGSHFSMYDDQQTYFTGLTSFLKKGN
;
A
#
# COMPACT_ATOMS: atom_id res chain seq x y z
N GLY A 1 11.15 -4.32 -19.50
CA GLY A 1 10.93 -3.32 -18.48
C GLY A 1 10.42 -3.89 -17.18
N LEU A 2 10.41 -3.09 -16.14
CA LEU A 2 9.89 -3.42 -14.81
C LEU A 2 8.77 -2.44 -14.45
N LEU A 3 7.70 -2.95 -13.84
CA LEU A 3 6.63 -2.16 -13.26
C LEU A 3 6.61 -2.40 -11.75
N ILE A 4 6.65 -1.32 -10.98
CA ILE A 4 6.49 -1.31 -9.53
C ILE A 4 5.27 -0.43 -9.25
N SER A 5 4.17 -1.02 -8.82
CA SER A 5 2.92 -0.32 -8.58
C SER A 5 2.53 -0.44 -7.12
N ASP A 6 2.33 0.72 -6.48
CA ASP A 6 1.82 0.83 -5.12
C ASP A 6 2.56 -0.12 -4.14
N MET A 7 3.91 -0.06 -4.16
CA MET A 7 4.79 -0.95 -3.41
C MET A 7 6.01 -0.21 -2.83
N MET A 8 6.48 -0.64 -1.67
CA MET A 8 7.67 -0.09 -1.02
C MET A 8 8.93 -0.94 -1.27
N SER A 9 10.10 -0.33 -1.09
CA SER A 9 11.39 -1.04 -1.01
C SER A 9 11.83 -1.34 0.42
N SER A 10 11.08 -0.86 1.42
CA SER A 10 11.45 -0.94 2.84
C SER A 10 10.21 -1.07 3.72
N ALA A 11 10.06 -2.20 4.40
CA ALA A 11 9.02 -2.42 5.40
C ALA A 11 9.13 -1.47 6.61
N PRO A 12 10.36 -1.13 7.11
CA PRO A 12 10.50 -0.07 8.10
C PRO A 12 9.98 1.30 7.64
N ALA A 13 10.20 1.67 6.38
CA ALA A 13 9.68 2.93 5.84
C ALA A 13 8.15 2.92 5.76
N TYR A 14 7.56 1.82 5.28
CA TYR A 14 6.12 1.61 5.25
C TYR A 14 5.50 1.72 6.65
N SER A 15 6.03 1.00 7.64
CA SER A 15 5.54 1.05 9.01
C SER A 15 5.64 2.44 9.63
N ARG A 16 6.72 3.16 9.34
CA ARG A 16 6.91 4.53 9.79
C ARG A 16 5.85 5.47 9.21
N TYR A 17 5.61 5.40 7.91
CA TYR A 17 4.58 6.20 7.25
C TYR A 17 3.18 5.91 7.81
N ALA A 18 2.81 4.63 7.98
CA ALA A 18 1.55 4.23 8.56
C ALA A 18 1.35 4.82 9.98
N ASN A 19 2.37 4.73 10.84
CA ASN A 19 2.23 5.14 12.26
C ASN A 19 2.47 6.65 12.49
N GLU A 20 3.35 7.30 11.72
CA GLU A 20 3.73 8.69 11.96
C GLU A 20 2.94 9.69 11.11
N VAL A 21 2.38 9.24 9.98
CA VAL A 21 1.62 10.08 9.06
C VAL A 21 0.15 9.67 9.02
N LEU A 22 -0.16 8.46 8.57
CA LEU A 22 -1.55 8.05 8.34
C LEU A 22 -2.33 7.90 9.66
N ALA A 23 -1.71 7.33 10.70
CA ALA A 23 -2.33 7.21 12.02
C ALA A 23 -2.76 8.56 12.61
N LYS A 24 -1.97 9.62 12.37
CA LYS A 24 -2.29 10.96 12.88
C LYS A 24 -3.48 11.63 12.17
N GLN A 25 -3.91 11.09 11.05
CA GLN A 25 -5.07 11.56 10.30
C GLN A 25 -6.37 10.85 10.72
N MET A 26 -6.25 9.82 11.56
CA MET A 26 -7.37 9.06 12.09
C MET A 26 -7.93 9.74 13.34
N ASP A 27 -9.23 9.54 13.60
CA ASP A 27 -9.81 9.94 14.90
C ASP A 27 -9.03 9.29 16.06
N PRO A 28 -8.56 10.05 17.05
CA PRO A 28 -7.73 9.52 18.13
C PRO A 28 -8.41 8.41 18.96
N LYS A 29 -9.75 8.43 19.10
CA LYS A 29 -10.48 7.38 19.81
C LYS A 29 -10.48 6.08 19.00
N VAL A 30 -10.79 6.17 17.71
CA VAL A 30 -10.74 5.02 16.80
C VAL A 30 -9.34 4.42 16.77
N LEU A 31 -8.31 5.25 16.66
CA LEU A 31 -6.92 4.78 16.70
C LEU A 31 -6.59 4.06 18.00
N ALA A 32 -7.02 4.60 19.13
CA ALA A 32 -6.79 4.00 20.45
C ALA A 32 -7.47 2.61 20.57
N GLU A 33 -8.69 2.45 20.06
CA GLU A 33 -9.38 1.17 20.04
C GLU A 33 -8.68 0.14 19.15
N ILE A 34 -8.26 0.54 17.93
CA ILE A 34 -7.46 -0.31 17.03
C ILE A 34 -6.19 -0.77 17.75
N LYS A 35 -5.43 0.16 18.32
CA LYS A 35 -4.18 -0.16 19.03
C LYS A 35 -4.39 -1.04 20.26
N ALA A 36 -5.52 -0.91 20.97
CA ALA A 36 -5.87 -1.78 22.08
C ALA A 36 -6.14 -3.23 21.64
N LEU A 37 -6.80 -3.42 20.50
CA LEU A 37 -7.02 -4.75 19.90
C LEU A 37 -5.69 -5.35 19.42
N GLU A 38 -4.86 -4.57 18.75
CA GLU A 38 -3.52 -5.00 18.28
C GLU A 38 -2.62 -5.43 19.44
N ALA A 39 -2.62 -4.66 20.55
CA ALA A 39 -1.82 -4.98 21.74
C ALA A 39 -2.25 -6.28 22.43
N LYS A 40 -3.53 -6.65 22.32
CA LYS A 40 -4.05 -7.93 22.82
C LYS A 40 -3.86 -9.09 21.86
N GLY A 41 -3.45 -8.83 20.62
CA GLY A 41 -3.43 -9.83 19.55
C GLY A 41 -4.83 -10.28 19.11
N ASP A 42 -5.86 -9.47 19.37
CA ASP A 42 -7.27 -9.80 19.11
C ASP A 42 -7.68 -9.44 17.67
N PHE A 43 -6.94 -9.98 16.71
CA PHE A 43 -7.08 -9.65 15.29
C PHE A 43 -8.27 -10.34 14.60
N THR A 44 -8.84 -11.37 15.22
CA THR A 44 -10.02 -12.07 14.74
C THR A 44 -11.32 -11.45 15.21
N ASN A 45 -11.25 -10.46 16.07
CA ASN A 45 -12.40 -9.70 16.55
C ASN A 45 -13.02 -8.93 15.37
N PRO A 46 -14.32 -9.15 15.04
CA PRO A 46 -14.98 -8.43 13.95
C PRO A 46 -14.88 -6.91 14.09
N HIS A 47 -14.88 -6.39 15.32
CA HIS A 47 -14.76 -4.97 15.63
C HIS A 47 -13.47 -4.35 15.10
N TYR A 48 -12.38 -5.13 14.98
CA TYR A 48 -11.11 -4.66 14.41
C TYR A 48 -11.28 -4.20 12.96
N MET A 49 -11.94 -4.99 12.13
CA MET A 49 -12.20 -4.62 10.73
C MET A 49 -13.33 -3.60 10.59
N GLU A 50 -14.32 -3.60 11.48
CA GLU A 50 -15.36 -2.56 11.53
C GLU A 50 -14.76 -1.15 11.78
N LEU A 51 -13.70 -1.07 12.58
CA LEU A 51 -12.95 0.18 12.78
C LEU A 51 -12.06 0.52 11.58
N LEU A 52 -11.32 -0.45 11.05
CA LEU A 52 -10.34 -0.22 9.98
C LEU A 52 -11.00 0.10 8.65
N LEU A 53 -12.09 -0.58 8.29
CA LEU A 53 -12.70 -0.45 6.97
C LEU A 53 -13.06 1.00 6.64
N PRO A 54 -13.90 1.72 7.41
CA PRO A 54 -14.26 3.11 7.10
C PRO A 54 -13.16 4.13 7.43
N ASN A 55 -12.27 3.83 8.37
CA ASN A 55 -11.30 4.80 8.86
C ASN A 55 -9.93 4.70 8.20
N TYR A 56 -9.63 3.57 7.56
CA TYR A 56 -8.36 3.33 6.91
C TYR A 56 -8.51 2.78 5.48
N TYR A 57 -9.24 1.68 5.28
CA TYR A 57 -9.33 1.02 3.97
C TYR A 57 -10.02 1.88 2.92
N GLU A 58 -11.15 2.50 3.24
CA GLU A 58 -11.86 3.42 2.33
C GLU A 58 -11.13 4.75 2.11
N LYS A 59 -10.04 5.01 2.83
CA LYS A 59 -9.23 6.23 2.65
C LYS A 59 -7.95 5.97 1.89
N TYR A 60 -7.30 4.81 2.12
CA TYR A 60 -5.93 4.57 1.70
C TYR A 60 -5.75 3.28 0.88
N ILE A 61 -6.71 2.34 0.92
CA ILE A 61 -6.65 1.10 0.14
C ILE A 61 -7.46 1.24 -1.15
N CYS A 62 -8.73 1.57 -1.07
CA CYS A 62 -9.57 1.88 -2.23
C CYS A 62 -10.60 2.94 -1.85
N ARG A 63 -10.53 4.12 -2.46
CA ARG A 63 -11.35 5.32 -2.14
C ARG A 63 -12.75 5.28 -2.74
N ILE A 64 -13.20 4.09 -3.08
CA ILE A 64 -14.59 3.77 -3.43
C ILE A 64 -15.24 3.22 -2.15
N PRO A 65 -16.52 3.55 -1.84
CA PRO A 65 -17.21 2.93 -0.71
C PRO A 65 -17.11 1.40 -0.77
N ALA A 66 -16.84 0.73 0.34
CA ALA A 66 -16.58 -0.72 0.35
C ALA A 66 -17.74 -1.54 -0.25
N SER A 67 -18.98 -1.08 -0.09
CA SER A 67 -20.16 -1.70 -0.71
C SER A 67 -20.18 -1.64 -2.25
N GLN A 68 -19.30 -0.82 -2.85
CA GLN A 68 -19.18 -0.61 -4.30
C GLN A 68 -17.82 -1.07 -4.84
N TRP A 69 -17.00 -1.74 -4.04
CA TRP A 69 -15.71 -2.23 -4.50
C TRP A 69 -15.88 -3.19 -5.67
N PRO A 70 -15.02 -3.09 -6.70
CA PRO A 70 -15.09 -3.96 -7.86
C PRO A 70 -15.01 -5.45 -7.49
N GLU A 71 -15.74 -6.30 -8.20
CA GLU A 71 -15.74 -7.76 -7.94
C GLU A 71 -14.32 -8.35 -7.90
N PRO A 72 -13.38 -8.02 -8.80
CA PRO A 72 -12.03 -8.58 -8.72
C PRO A 72 -11.30 -8.22 -7.42
N LEU A 73 -11.52 -7.03 -6.87
CA LEU A 73 -10.95 -6.61 -5.59
C LEU A 73 -11.55 -7.43 -4.43
N ASN A 74 -12.88 -7.53 -4.36
CA ASN A 74 -13.57 -8.33 -3.35
C ASN A 74 -13.15 -9.80 -3.40
N ARG A 75 -13.06 -10.38 -4.60
CA ARG A 75 -12.58 -11.74 -4.81
C ARG A 75 -11.12 -11.91 -4.38
N GLY A 76 -10.27 -10.93 -4.62
CA GLY A 76 -8.87 -10.92 -4.16
C GLY A 76 -8.80 -11.02 -2.64
N PHE A 77 -9.49 -10.13 -1.92
CA PHE A 77 -9.53 -10.16 -0.46
C PHE A 77 -10.10 -11.47 0.09
N ALA A 78 -11.17 -12.00 -0.51
CA ALA A 78 -11.78 -13.26 -0.08
C ALA A 78 -10.88 -14.49 -0.27
N LYS A 79 -9.84 -14.40 -1.11
CA LYS A 79 -8.92 -15.50 -1.44
C LYS A 79 -7.51 -15.31 -0.85
N ILE A 80 -7.27 -14.27 -0.08
CA ILE A 80 -6.00 -14.11 0.63
C ILE A 80 -5.77 -15.31 1.54
N ASN A 81 -4.57 -15.90 1.46
CA ASN A 81 -4.13 -16.86 2.46
C ASN A 81 -3.81 -16.10 3.76
N GLN A 82 -4.78 -16.06 4.67
CA GLN A 82 -4.71 -15.27 5.91
C GLN A 82 -3.55 -15.69 6.81
N GLU A 83 -3.26 -16.99 6.90
CA GLU A 83 -2.14 -17.48 7.72
C GLU A 83 -0.79 -16.94 7.21
N GLN A 84 -0.58 -17.04 5.91
CA GLN A 84 0.64 -16.55 5.28
C GLN A 84 0.73 -15.01 5.33
N TYR A 85 -0.39 -14.32 5.06
CA TYR A 85 -0.44 -12.86 5.09
C TYR A 85 -0.09 -12.32 6.48
N VAL A 86 -0.72 -12.84 7.53
CA VAL A 86 -0.46 -12.44 8.92
C VAL A 86 0.99 -12.74 9.33
N THR A 87 1.54 -13.89 8.91
CA THR A 87 2.93 -14.25 9.18
C THR A 87 3.93 -13.29 8.51
N MET A 88 3.63 -12.84 7.30
CA MET A 88 4.53 -11.96 6.54
C MET A 88 4.43 -10.49 6.96
N GLN A 89 3.23 -9.97 7.10
CA GLN A 89 2.95 -8.54 7.25
C GLN A 89 2.26 -8.19 8.57
N GLY A 90 1.32 -9.01 9.00
CA GLY A 90 0.43 -8.73 10.14
C GLY A 90 -1.03 -8.80 9.73
N PRO A 91 -1.94 -8.40 10.63
CA PRO A 91 -3.39 -8.64 10.47
C PRO A 91 -4.09 -7.69 9.49
N SER A 92 -3.42 -6.62 9.05
CA SER A 92 -4.04 -5.58 8.24
C SER A 92 -3.02 -4.80 7.41
N GLU A 93 -3.50 -3.90 6.57
CA GLU A 93 -2.68 -2.94 5.80
C GLU A 93 -2.21 -1.74 6.64
N PHE A 94 -2.42 -1.75 7.96
CA PHE A 94 -2.01 -0.67 8.85
C PHE A 94 -0.59 -0.87 9.39
N GLY A 95 0.38 -0.91 8.48
CA GLY A 95 1.80 -1.14 8.81
C GLY A 95 2.11 -2.59 9.13
N MET A 96 3.36 -2.85 9.50
CA MET A 96 3.82 -4.18 9.93
C MET A 96 3.51 -4.39 11.40
N ALA A 97 2.87 -5.50 11.74
CA ALA A 97 2.58 -5.81 13.13
C ALA A 97 3.65 -6.71 13.77
N GLY A 98 3.89 -6.49 15.04
CA GLY A 98 4.63 -7.29 16.02
C GLY A 98 5.70 -8.26 15.48
N ASN A 99 5.31 -9.49 15.22
CA ASN A 99 6.20 -10.58 14.82
C ASN A 99 6.24 -10.85 13.31
N ALA A 100 5.75 -9.93 12.48
CA ALA A 100 5.78 -10.08 11.03
C ALA A 100 7.20 -10.37 10.52
N ASN A 101 7.35 -11.40 9.68
CA ASN A 101 8.64 -11.82 9.15
C ASN A 101 9.31 -10.75 8.30
N LEU A 102 8.53 -9.91 7.62
CA LEU A 102 9.02 -8.85 6.75
C LEU A 102 9.31 -7.53 7.47
N LYS A 103 9.07 -7.41 8.77
CA LYS A 103 9.19 -6.13 9.51
C LYS A 103 10.53 -5.41 9.36
N ASN A 104 11.62 -6.17 9.13
CA ASN A 104 12.97 -5.64 8.94
C ASN A 104 13.44 -5.73 7.48
N TRP A 105 12.55 -6.14 6.55
CA TRP A 105 12.90 -6.26 5.15
C TRP A 105 13.14 -4.88 4.53
N ASP A 106 14.34 -4.69 3.98
CA ASP A 106 14.74 -3.46 3.30
C ASP A 106 15.68 -3.79 2.13
N ARG A 107 15.24 -3.47 0.93
CA ARG A 107 15.98 -3.66 -0.33
C ARG A 107 16.29 -2.33 -1.02
N SER A 108 16.18 -1.23 -0.30
CA SER A 108 16.43 0.12 -0.83
C SER A 108 17.82 0.26 -1.47
N LYS A 109 18.83 -0.40 -0.89
CA LYS A 109 20.22 -0.41 -1.41
C LYS A 109 20.39 -1.19 -2.71
N ASP A 110 19.39 -1.98 -3.11
CA ASP A 110 19.44 -2.78 -4.34
C ASP A 110 18.80 -2.06 -5.54
N LEU A 111 18.04 -1.00 -5.30
CA LEU A 111 17.39 -0.22 -6.38
C LEU A 111 18.35 0.22 -7.48
N PRO A 112 19.58 0.72 -7.19
CA PRO A 112 20.55 1.09 -8.24
C PRO A 112 21.03 -0.07 -9.12
N LYS A 113 20.82 -1.33 -8.68
CA LYS A 113 21.17 -2.52 -9.48
C LYS A 113 20.15 -2.82 -10.58
N ILE A 114 18.97 -2.18 -10.54
CA ILE A 114 17.95 -2.31 -11.57
C ILE A 114 18.34 -1.46 -12.75
N THR A 115 18.64 -2.11 -13.87
CA THR A 115 19.15 -1.44 -15.11
C THR A 115 18.11 -1.34 -16.21
N VAL A 116 17.03 -2.12 -16.13
CA VAL A 116 15.95 -2.09 -17.13
C VAL A 116 15.09 -0.83 -16.97
N PRO A 117 14.44 -0.35 -18.05
CA PRO A 117 13.44 0.71 -17.94
C PRO A 117 12.40 0.33 -16.88
N THR A 118 12.15 1.22 -15.93
CA THR A 118 11.29 0.94 -14.80
C THR A 118 10.28 2.07 -14.59
N LEU A 119 9.02 1.71 -14.47
CA LEU A 119 7.95 2.62 -14.05
C LEU A 119 7.57 2.31 -12.60
N VAL A 120 7.68 3.30 -11.74
CA VAL A 120 7.12 3.26 -10.38
C VAL A 120 5.83 4.05 -10.39
N ILE A 121 4.73 3.42 -9.99
CA ILE A 121 3.42 4.07 -9.86
C ILE A 121 3.11 4.18 -8.38
N GLY A 122 2.70 5.35 -7.94
CA GLY A 122 2.22 5.61 -6.59
C GLY A 122 1.02 6.54 -6.61
N ALA A 123 0.32 6.64 -5.50
CA ALA A 123 -0.88 7.45 -5.38
C ALA A 123 -0.84 8.37 -4.16
N THR A 124 -1.55 9.50 -4.26
CA THR A 124 -1.55 10.53 -3.21
C THR A 124 -2.08 10.01 -1.87
N TYR A 125 -3.04 9.10 -1.93
CA TYR A 125 -3.73 8.56 -0.75
C TYR A 125 -3.37 7.10 -0.48
N ASP A 126 -2.19 6.65 -0.91
CA ASP A 126 -1.75 5.27 -0.73
C ASP A 126 -1.30 5.00 0.72
N THR A 127 -1.35 3.74 1.12
CA THR A 127 -0.68 3.22 2.32
C THR A 127 0.84 3.20 2.17
N MET A 128 1.34 3.17 0.94
CA MET A 128 2.75 3.35 0.60
C MET A 128 3.04 4.84 0.43
N ASP A 129 4.06 5.36 1.12
CA ASP A 129 4.42 6.78 1.02
C ASP A 129 4.74 7.16 -0.43
N PRO A 130 3.95 8.03 -1.10
CA PRO A 130 4.21 8.44 -2.47
C PRO A 130 5.56 9.13 -2.64
N LYS A 131 6.07 9.82 -1.61
CA LYS A 131 7.42 10.42 -1.62
C LYS A 131 8.51 9.34 -1.61
N HIS A 132 8.30 8.25 -0.87
CA HIS A 132 9.21 7.11 -0.91
C HIS A 132 9.20 6.44 -2.28
N MET A 133 8.04 6.29 -2.90
CA MET A 133 7.94 5.70 -4.25
C MET A 133 8.58 6.59 -5.33
N GLU A 134 8.40 7.91 -5.25
CA GLU A 134 9.11 8.85 -6.11
C GLU A 134 10.64 8.77 -5.92
N TRP A 135 11.08 8.71 -4.66
CA TRP A 135 12.49 8.49 -4.34
C TRP A 135 13.00 7.16 -4.90
N MET A 136 12.24 6.06 -4.79
CA MET A 136 12.60 4.76 -5.37
C MET A 136 12.84 4.86 -6.88
N ALA A 137 11.96 5.55 -7.61
CA ALA A 137 12.14 5.78 -9.04
C ALA A 137 13.44 6.50 -9.35
N GLY A 138 13.80 7.50 -8.53
CA GLY A 138 15.07 8.24 -8.63
C GLY A 138 16.31 7.40 -8.32
N GLN A 139 16.20 6.30 -7.58
CA GLN A 139 17.31 5.39 -7.30
C GLN A 139 17.56 4.37 -8.43
N VAL A 140 16.57 4.12 -9.27
CA VAL A 140 16.68 3.19 -10.41
C VAL A 140 17.27 3.93 -11.59
N LYS A 141 18.30 3.35 -12.25
CA LYS A 141 19.05 4.00 -13.35
C LYS A 141 18.16 4.54 -14.48
N ASN A 142 17.15 3.78 -14.87
CA ASN A 142 16.17 4.13 -15.92
C ASN A 142 14.76 4.17 -15.32
N GLY A 143 14.64 4.74 -14.10
CA GLY A 143 13.38 4.85 -13.38
C GLY A 143 12.58 6.09 -13.79
N THR A 144 11.29 5.95 -13.85
CA THR A 144 10.31 7.04 -14.00
C THR A 144 9.24 6.89 -12.94
N PHE A 145 8.68 8.00 -12.48
CA PHE A 145 7.60 8.02 -11.49
C PHE A 145 6.30 8.49 -12.13
N LEU A 146 5.20 7.82 -11.81
CA LEU A 146 3.84 8.23 -12.13
C LEU A 146 3.06 8.40 -10.83
N LEU A 147 2.59 9.61 -10.57
CA LEU A 147 1.68 9.87 -9.46
C LEU A 147 0.22 9.78 -9.95
N CYS A 148 -0.59 8.99 -9.27
CA CYS A 148 -2.05 8.99 -9.38
C CYS A 148 -2.63 9.98 -8.35
N PRO A 149 -2.96 11.23 -8.73
CA PRO A 149 -3.25 12.30 -7.77
C PRO A 149 -4.55 12.09 -7.00
N ASN A 150 -5.49 11.33 -7.54
CA ASN A 150 -6.79 11.03 -6.94
C ASN A 150 -6.87 9.61 -6.38
N GLY A 151 -5.85 8.78 -6.63
CA GLY A 151 -5.83 7.37 -6.30
C GLY A 151 -5.31 7.05 -4.89
N SER A 152 -5.55 5.80 -4.50
CA SER A 152 -5.03 5.16 -3.31
C SER A 152 -4.26 3.89 -3.67
N HIS A 153 -4.07 2.94 -2.74
CA HIS A 153 -3.33 1.69 -2.97
C HIS A 153 -3.85 0.89 -4.18
N PHE A 154 -5.13 0.95 -4.46
CA PHE A 154 -5.74 0.38 -5.67
C PHE A 154 -6.03 1.46 -6.72
N SER A 155 -5.03 2.28 -7.05
CA SER A 155 -5.14 3.39 -8.00
C SER A 155 -5.60 2.95 -9.41
N MET A 156 -5.41 1.68 -9.76
CA MET A 156 -5.98 1.09 -10.97
C MET A 156 -7.52 1.04 -10.97
N TYR A 157 -8.16 1.26 -9.83
CA TYR A 157 -9.62 1.36 -9.72
C TYR A 157 -10.11 2.77 -9.39
N ASP A 158 -9.47 3.47 -8.46
CA ASP A 158 -9.97 4.77 -7.99
C ASP A 158 -9.32 5.99 -8.68
N ASP A 159 -8.24 5.80 -9.44
CA ASP A 159 -7.68 6.77 -10.40
C ASP A 159 -7.33 6.11 -11.75
N GLN A 160 -8.26 5.33 -12.27
CA GLN A 160 -8.09 4.45 -13.41
C GLN A 160 -7.54 5.17 -14.64
N GLN A 161 -8.03 6.37 -14.94
CA GLN A 161 -7.63 7.14 -16.11
C GLN A 161 -6.13 7.48 -16.07
N THR A 162 -5.65 8.02 -14.94
CA THR A 162 -4.23 8.37 -14.77
C THR A 162 -3.36 7.12 -14.81
N TYR A 163 -3.75 6.10 -14.05
CA TYR A 163 -3.02 4.85 -13.95
C TYR A 163 -2.79 4.20 -15.32
N PHE A 164 -3.85 3.92 -16.08
CA PHE A 164 -3.72 3.19 -17.35
C PHE A 164 -3.18 4.04 -18.49
N THR A 165 -3.39 5.36 -18.46
CA THR A 165 -2.74 6.25 -19.44
C THR A 165 -1.22 6.23 -19.26
N GLY A 166 -0.73 6.35 -18.03
CA GLY A 166 0.70 6.31 -17.73
C GLY A 166 1.31 4.93 -18.02
N LEU A 167 0.67 3.86 -17.55
CA LEU A 167 1.11 2.49 -17.80
C LEU A 167 1.22 2.17 -19.30
N THR A 168 0.18 2.46 -20.07
CA THR A 168 0.18 2.18 -21.52
C THR A 168 1.20 3.03 -22.27
N SER A 169 1.43 4.27 -21.85
CA SER A 169 2.47 5.14 -22.39
C SER A 169 3.86 4.58 -22.15
N PHE A 170 4.11 4.05 -20.94
CA PHE A 170 5.38 3.41 -20.61
C PHE A 170 5.61 2.15 -21.45
N LEU A 171 4.60 1.29 -21.57
CA LEU A 171 4.70 0.04 -22.35
C LEU A 171 4.96 0.30 -23.85
N LYS A 172 4.37 1.36 -24.43
CA LYS A 172 4.58 1.75 -25.82
C LYS A 172 6.00 2.28 -26.09
N LYS A 173 6.66 2.88 -25.09
CA LYS A 173 8.04 3.38 -25.24
C LYS A 173 9.09 2.27 -25.18
N GLY A 174 8.75 1.11 -24.65
CA GLY A 174 9.63 -0.05 -24.52
C GLY A 174 9.63 -0.99 -25.73
N ASN A 175 8.80 -0.70 -26.72
CA ASN A 175 8.76 -1.35 -28.03
C ASN A 175 9.32 -0.36 -29.06
#